data_9bfced2ebf4dc9091107d0fa2b084fcb
#
_entry.id   9bfced2ebf4dc9091107d0fa2b084fcb
#
_cell.length_a   1.000
_cell.length_b   1.000
_cell.length_c   1.000
_cell.angle_alpha   90.00
_cell.angle_beta   90.00
_cell.angle_gamma   90.00
#
_symmetry.space_group_name_H-M   'P 1'
#
loop_
_entity.id
_entity.type
_entity.pdbx_description
1 polymer ?
#
loop_
_entity_poly.entity_id
_entity_poly.type
_entity_poly.pdbx_seq_one_letter_code
_entity_poly.pdbx_strand_id
1 'polypeptide(L)'
;MEVINSSHFVTISPQGVVMALSSCISLSNQTSPFNINETGTHGTLEFPVAIYRDDVTENFVNWHWHTEIEIGYIEEGTVLLESGNRKYTLTKGDLFFINTNVLHAMRNQTPTHSSVFRSIAFDSSVISSNTDSIYYKRYLHPIIHSTNFRDFIWKSDADFFPKLEHIIRNTWEIIRHEPEDYEISVRNLLSDYFAVLSHVHQADSVSSSSVNLLLEDRVQIILNYIHANYSKNITLDDLAMVANVSKSEVLRCFKSIINISPIKYLKNFRLQNAAYMLKNSSYSIQTIYELCGFDSNSYFSKSFKEIYLCSPREYRDR
;
A
#
# COMPACT_ATOMS: atom_id res chain seq x y z
N MET A 1 -0.47 12.97 29.52
CA MET A 1 -0.39 11.54 29.19
C MET A 1 -1.74 11.20 28.58
N GLU A 2 -1.92 11.57 27.31
CA GLU A 2 -3.17 11.35 26.57
C GLU A 2 -2.98 10.12 25.69
N VAL A 3 -3.77 9.11 25.97
CA VAL A 3 -3.89 7.90 25.15
C VAL A 3 -4.73 8.29 23.92
N ILE A 4 -4.10 8.38 22.76
CA ILE A 4 -4.81 8.57 21.50
C ILE A 4 -5.41 7.22 21.14
N ASN A 5 -6.68 7.07 21.44
CA ASN A 5 -7.48 5.94 21.06
C ASN A 5 -7.96 6.15 19.60
N SER A 6 -7.57 5.27 18.69
CA SER A 6 -7.98 5.29 17.29
C SER A 6 -9.43 4.86 17.14
N SER A 7 -10.36 5.75 17.46
CA SER A 7 -11.77 5.57 17.17
C SER A 7 -12.25 6.71 16.26
N HIS A 8 -12.87 6.33 15.17
CA HIS A 8 -13.47 7.19 14.17
C HIS A 8 -14.39 8.23 14.81
N PHE A 9 -14.04 9.50 14.71
CA PHE A 9 -15.00 10.57 15.00
C PHE A 9 -15.61 11.04 13.68
N VAL A 10 -16.83 10.58 13.41
CA VAL A 10 -17.69 11.20 12.42
C VAL A 10 -18.41 12.33 13.14
N THR A 11 -18.04 13.57 12.87
CA THR A 11 -18.79 14.73 13.35
C THR A 11 -19.83 15.09 12.29
N ILE A 12 -21.10 14.86 12.58
CA ILE A 12 -22.21 15.30 11.73
C ILE A 12 -22.47 16.78 12.05
N SER A 13 -22.25 17.66 11.09
CA SER A 13 -22.67 19.05 11.22
C SER A 13 -24.20 19.16 11.13
N PRO A 14 -24.82 20.20 11.70
CA PRO A 14 -26.27 20.40 11.66
C PRO A 14 -26.86 20.54 10.23
N GLN A 15 -26.03 20.60 9.20
CA GLN A 15 -26.43 20.76 7.80
C GLN A 15 -26.21 19.50 6.95
N GLY A 16 -25.89 18.35 7.56
CA GLY A 16 -25.82 17.06 6.87
C GLY A 16 -24.62 16.87 5.93
N VAL A 17 -23.61 17.73 5.99
CA VAL A 17 -22.37 17.58 5.24
C VAL A 17 -21.41 16.74 6.09
N VAL A 18 -21.13 15.54 5.66
CA VAL A 18 -20.06 14.71 6.24
C VAL A 18 -18.73 15.34 5.79
N MET A 19 -18.12 16.13 6.64
CA MET A 19 -16.72 16.50 6.48
C MET A 19 -15.90 15.27 6.89
N ALA A 20 -15.32 14.58 5.93
CA ALA A 20 -14.27 13.62 6.19
C ALA A 20 -13.08 14.43 6.72
N LEU A 21 -12.92 14.47 8.04
CA LEU A 21 -11.64 14.85 8.62
C LEU A 21 -10.62 13.87 8.04
N SER A 22 -9.59 14.36 7.36
CA SER A 22 -8.49 13.53 6.87
C SER A 22 -7.68 13.06 8.10
N SER A 23 -8.28 12.14 8.85
CA SER A 23 -7.55 11.42 9.88
C SER A 23 -6.46 10.62 9.17
N CYS A 24 -5.23 10.73 9.66
CA CYS A 24 -4.13 9.86 9.26
C CYS A 24 -4.62 8.41 9.34
N ILE A 25 -4.73 7.77 8.18
CA ILE A 25 -5.29 6.44 8.04
C ILE A 25 -4.10 5.47 7.99
N SER A 26 -4.14 4.37 8.72
CA SER A 26 -3.14 3.33 8.61
C SER A 26 -3.55 2.33 7.53
N LEU A 27 -2.74 2.16 6.50
CA LEU A 27 -2.93 1.12 5.46
C LEU A 27 -2.86 -0.29 6.06
N SER A 28 -2.07 -0.49 7.13
CA SER A 28 -2.02 -1.76 7.85
C SER A 28 -3.36 -2.14 8.49
N ASN A 29 -4.21 -1.14 8.78
CA ASN A 29 -5.55 -1.31 9.35
C ASN A 29 -6.66 -1.13 8.30
N GLN A 30 -6.36 -0.51 7.15
CA GLN A 30 -7.35 -0.18 6.12
C GLN A 30 -7.29 -1.04 4.88
N THR A 31 -6.28 -1.90 4.71
CA THR A 31 -6.45 -2.97 3.75
C THR A 31 -7.66 -3.75 4.20
N SER A 32 -8.83 -3.13 3.90
CA SER A 32 -10.08 -3.87 3.92
C SER A 32 -9.74 -5.16 3.24
N PRO A 33 -10.00 -6.28 3.87
CA PRO A 33 -9.74 -7.57 3.26
C PRO A 33 -10.42 -7.75 1.89
N PHE A 34 -11.13 -6.75 1.44
CA PHE A 34 -12.02 -6.82 0.29
C PHE A 34 -11.51 -6.09 -0.96
N ASN A 35 -10.44 -5.31 -0.92
CA ASN A 35 -10.04 -4.54 -2.10
C ASN A 35 -8.53 -4.31 -2.19
N ILE A 36 -7.86 -5.03 -3.10
CA ILE A 36 -6.43 -4.86 -3.41
C ILE A 36 -6.20 -3.91 -4.55
N ASN A 37 -7.10 -3.87 -5.48
CA ASN A 37 -7.30 -2.65 -6.20
C ASN A 37 -7.97 -1.74 -5.18
N GLU A 38 -7.20 -0.86 -4.56
CA GLU A 38 -7.76 0.21 -3.74
C GLU A 38 -8.54 1.13 -4.68
N THR A 39 -9.69 0.61 -5.17
CA THR A 39 -10.68 1.38 -5.94
C THR A 39 -11.44 2.36 -5.04
N GLY A 40 -11.07 2.42 -3.76
CA GLY A 40 -11.35 3.54 -2.90
C GLY A 40 -10.39 4.67 -3.25
N THR A 41 -10.92 5.78 -3.73
CA THR A 41 -10.15 7.00 -3.98
C THR A 41 -9.38 7.39 -2.72
N HIS A 42 -8.05 7.45 -2.82
CA HIS A 42 -7.22 8.05 -1.79
C HIS A 42 -7.56 9.56 -1.72
N GLY A 43 -8.14 9.99 -0.58
CA GLY A 43 -8.70 11.33 -0.46
C GLY A 43 -10.14 11.44 -0.99
N THR A 44 -10.50 12.59 -1.51
CA THR A 44 -11.83 12.88 -2.10
C THR A 44 -11.72 13.08 -3.61
N LEU A 45 -12.85 13.04 -4.32
CA LEU A 45 -12.87 13.36 -5.75
C LEU A 45 -12.41 14.80 -6.05
N GLU A 46 -12.62 15.72 -5.10
CA GLU A 46 -12.24 17.12 -5.24
C GLU A 46 -10.78 17.36 -4.87
N PHE A 47 -10.27 16.56 -3.92
CA PHE A 47 -8.88 16.60 -3.47
C PHE A 47 -8.35 15.17 -3.25
N PRO A 48 -7.88 14.51 -4.31
CA PRO A 48 -7.45 13.12 -4.29
C PRO A 48 -6.03 12.99 -3.71
N VAL A 49 -5.88 13.29 -2.41
CA VAL A 49 -4.67 13.14 -1.62
C VAL A 49 -5.03 12.52 -0.28
N ALA A 50 -4.27 11.53 0.14
CA ALA A 50 -4.42 10.90 1.45
C ALA A 50 -3.05 10.72 2.12
N ILE A 51 -3.02 10.74 3.45
CA ILE A 51 -1.83 10.46 4.25
C ILE A 51 -2.03 9.21 5.10
N TYR A 52 -0.95 8.45 5.26
CA TYR A 52 -0.94 7.20 6.02
C TYR A 52 0.22 7.19 7.00
N ARG A 53 -0.01 6.59 8.14
CA ARG A 53 1.01 6.26 9.14
C ARG A 53 0.84 4.80 9.51
N ASP A 54 1.72 3.96 9.00
CA ASP A 54 1.62 2.53 9.14
C ASP A 54 2.66 1.99 10.13
N ASP A 55 2.14 1.32 11.15
CA ASP A 55 2.93 0.52 12.07
C ASP A 55 2.96 -0.93 11.57
N VAL A 56 4.10 -1.31 11.02
CA VAL A 56 4.34 -2.65 10.49
C VAL A 56 5.11 -3.53 11.47
N THR A 57 5.21 -3.14 12.74
CA THR A 57 5.93 -3.89 13.79
C THR A 57 5.42 -5.32 13.93
N GLU A 58 4.11 -5.48 14.08
CA GLU A 58 3.43 -6.78 14.14
C GLU A 58 2.54 -7.05 12.91
N ASN A 59 2.38 -6.06 12.05
CA ASN A 59 1.56 -6.10 10.87
C ASN A 59 2.41 -5.99 9.61
N PHE A 60 1.77 -5.94 8.47
CA PHE A 60 2.39 -5.66 7.19
C PHE A 60 1.35 -5.08 6.24
N VAL A 61 1.81 -4.24 5.31
CA VAL A 61 1.02 -3.82 4.16
C VAL A 61 1.20 -4.88 3.09
N ASN A 62 0.09 -5.53 2.75
CA ASN A 62 0.08 -6.65 1.81
C ASN A 62 0.42 -6.18 0.39
N TRP A 63 0.69 -7.13 -0.51
CA TRP A 63 0.83 -6.85 -1.92
C TRP A 63 -0.44 -6.20 -2.47
N HIS A 64 -0.30 -4.97 -2.98
CA HIS A 64 -1.37 -4.15 -3.54
C HIS A 64 -0.80 -3.22 -4.62
N TRP A 65 -1.68 -2.55 -5.33
CA TRP A 65 -1.36 -1.47 -6.26
C TRP A 65 -2.55 -0.52 -6.34
N HIS A 66 -2.30 0.68 -6.72
CA HIS A 66 -3.28 1.74 -6.91
C HIS A 66 -2.86 2.66 -8.06
N THR A 67 -3.78 3.47 -8.54
CA THR A 67 -3.56 4.42 -9.65
C THR A 67 -2.82 5.68 -9.21
N GLU A 68 -2.80 5.94 -7.92
CA GLU A 68 -2.13 7.07 -7.31
C GLU A 68 -0.62 6.84 -7.26
N ILE A 69 0.11 7.93 -7.11
CA ILE A 69 1.53 7.94 -6.79
C ILE A 69 1.65 7.89 -5.27
N GLU A 70 2.59 7.11 -4.76
CA GLU A 70 2.89 7.08 -3.35
C GLU A 70 4.32 7.56 -3.08
N ILE A 71 4.45 8.49 -2.14
CA ILE A 71 5.73 8.99 -1.64
C ILE A 71 5.75 8.93 -0.13
N GLY A 72 6.92 8.69 0.45
CA GLY A 72 6.96 8.61 1.91
C GLY A 72 8.35 8.50 2.49
N TYR A 73 8.40 8.28 3.79
CA TYR A 73 9.63 8.11 4.55
C TYR A 73 9.49 7.15 5.73
N ILE A 74 10.60 6.56 6.13
CA ILE A 74 10.65 5.70 7.30
C ILE A 74 10.76 6.58 8.56
N GLU A 75 9.74 6.52 9.41
CA GLU A 75 9.70 7.24 10.68
C GLU A 75 10.54 6.56 11.73
N GLU A 76 10.47 5.23 11.80
CA GLU A 76 11.16 4.43 12.81
C GLU A 76 11.49 3.04 12.29
N GLY A 77 12.60 2.48 12.76
CA GLY A 77 13.00 1.08 12.52
C GLY A 77 13.49 0.80 11.11
N THR A 78 13.21 -0.43 10.66
CA THR A 78 13.65 -0.95 9.37
C THR A 78 12.51 -1.64 8.64
N VAL A 79 12.16 -1.12 7.48
CA VAL A 79 11.07 -1.61 6.63
C VAL A 79 11.65 -2.28 5.39
N LEU A 80 11.15 -3.47 5.06
CA LEU A 80 11.39 -4.10 3.77
C LEU A 80 10.26 -3.66 2.82
N LEU A 81 10.62 -2.86 1.83
CA LEU A 81 9.77 -2.56 0.67
C LEU A 81 10.05 -3.59 -0.42
N GLU A 82 9.01 -4.27 -0.85
CA GLU A 82 9.01 -5.14 -2.03
C GLU A 82 8.21 -4.46 -3.13
N SER A 83 8.83 -4.23 -4.29
CA SER A 83 8.22 -3.57 -5.44
C SER A 83 8.46 -4.40 -6.70
N GLY A 84 7.41 -5.03 -7.21
CA GLY A 84 7.56 -6.06 -8.23
C GLY A 84 8.57 -7.14 -7.81
N ASN A 85 9.62 -7.33 -8.59
CA ASN A 85 10.71 -8.26 -8.27
C ASN A 85 11.88 -7.63 -7.50
N ARG A 86 11.79 -6.35 -7.15
CA ARG A 86 12.82 -5.61 -6.41
C ARG A 86 12.54 -5.61 -4.91
N LYS A 87 13.61 -5.53 -4.11
CA LYS A 87 13.52 -5.49 -2.65
C LYS A 87 14.47 -4.44 -2.11
N TYR A 88 13.96 -3.61 -1.24
CA TYR A 88 14.69 -2.52 -0.62
C TYR A 88 14.60 -2.60 0.89
N THR A 89 15.74 -2.61 1.57
CA THR A 89 15.80 -2.41 3.01
C THR A 89 15.88 -0.92 3.28
N LEU A 90 14.82 -0.37 3.82
CA LEU A 90 14.69 1.04 4.17
C LEU A 90 14.89 1.20 5.67
N THR A 91 15.66 2.18 6.06
CA THR A 91 15.94 2.52 7.46
C THR A 91 15.39 3.90 7.79
N LYS A 92 15.30 4.21 9.08
CA LYS A 92 14.81 5.51 9.54
C LYS A 92 15.44 6.67 8.75
N GLY A 93 14.58 7.52 8.20
CA GLY A 93 14.95 8.69 7.41
C GLY A 93 14.98 8.44 5.90
N ASP A 94 15.12 7.20 5.43
CA ASP A 94 15.07 6.91 3.99
C ASP A 94 13.74 7.34 3.40
N LEU A 95 13.78 7.86 2.17
CA LEU A 95 12.59 8.26 1.41
C LEU A 95 12.32 7.25 0.30
N PHE A 96 11.04 7.12 -0.04
CA PHE A 96 10.63 6.26 -1.16
C PHE A 96 9.61 6.94 -2.06
N PHE A 97 9.62 6.52 -3.31
CA PHE A 97 8.64 6.83 -4.34
C PHE A 97 8.16 5.53 -4.98
N ILE A 98 6.87 5.40 -5.16
CA ILE A 98 6.21 4.31 -5.89
C ILE A 98 5.31 4.95 -6.93
N ASN A 99 5.50 4.57 -8.17
CA ASN A 99 4.74 5.09 -9.31
C ASN A 99 3.37 4.44 -9.40
N THR A 100 2.51 5.00 -10.23
CA THR A 100 1.15 4.49 -10.51
C THR A 100 1.19 3.01 -10.95
N ASN A 101 0.21 2.23 -10.47
CA ASN A 101 0.01 0.83 -10.83
C ASN A 101 1.21 -0.11 -10.54
N VAL A 102 2.12 0.29 -9.69
CA VAL A 102 3.24 -0.56 -9.27
C VAL A 102 2.80 -1.48 -8.15
N LEU A 103 2.93 -2.79 -8.37
CA LEU A 103 2.65 -3.81 -7.36
C LEU A 103 3.72 -3.76 -6.28
N HIS A 104 3.32 -3.50 -5.03
CA HIS A 104 4.24 -3.35 -3.90
C HIS A 104 3.67 -3.87 -2.58
N ALA A 105 4.57 -4.07 -1.61
CA ALA A 105 4.24 -4.49 -0.24
C ALA A 105 5.28 -3.94 0.74
N MET A 106 4.87 -3.69 1.99
CA MET A 106 5.79 -3.24 3.04
C MET A 106 5.64 -4.08 4.30
N ARG A 107 6.76 -4.44 4.92
CA ARG A 107 6.76 -5.24 6.15
C ARG A 107 7.96 -4.93 7.03
N ASN A 108 7.84 -5.26 8.31
CA ASN A 108 8.98 -5.22 9.21
C ASN A 108 10.04 -6.23 8.78
N GLN A 109 11.30 -5.80 8.77
CA GLN A 109 12.43 -6.68 8.51
C GLN A 109 13.01 -7.25 9.81
N THR A 110 12.83 -6.56 10.93
CA THR A 110 13.43 -6.92 12.22
C THR A 110 12.34 -7.10 13.28
N PRO A 111 11.81 -8.31 13.49
CA PRO A 111 10.63 -8.56 14.32
C PRO A 111 10.71 -8.04 15.78
N THR A 112 11.90 -7.73 16.27
CA THR A 112 12.12 -7.28 17.65
C THR A 112 12.13 -5.77 17.84
N HIS A 113 11.98 -4.99 16.75
CA HIS A 113 12.04 -3.53 16.78
C HIS A 113 10.80 -2.93 16.12
N SER A 114 10.36 -1.80 16.67
CA SER A 114 9.30 -0.99 16.05
C SER A 114 9.71 -0.57 14.65
N SER A 115 8.76 -0.65 13.71
CA SER A 115 8.95 -0.22 12.33
C SER A 115 7.72 0.52 11.85
N VAL A 116 7.89 1.80 11.59
CA VAL A 116 6.82 2.73 11.21
C VAL A 116 7.26 3.53 9.99
N PHE A 117 6.36 3.70 9.06
CA PHE A 117 6.55 4.61 7.93
C PHE A 117 5.35 5.55 7.77
N ARG A 118 5.59 6.66 7.09
CA ARG A 118 4.56 7.61 6.69
C ARG A 118 4.56 7.75 5.18
N SER A 119 3.38 7.78 4.60
CA SER A 119 3.22 7.97 3.16
C SER A 119 2.12 8.96 2.81
N ILE A 120 2.18 9.42 1.57
CA ILE A 120 1.21 10.30 0.93
C ILE A 120 0.88 9.62 -0.40
N ALA A 121 -0.38 9.22 -0.58
CA ALA A 121 -0.89 8.73 -1.85
C ALA A 121 -1.71 9.84 -2.52
N PHE A 122 -1.46 10.11 -3.80
CA PHE A 122 -2.15 11.18 -4.51
C PHE A 122 -2.27 10.92 -6.00
N ASP A 123 -3.38 11.36 -6.58
CA ASP A 123 -3.58 11.38 -8.04
C ASP A 123 -2.89 12.59 -8.66
N SER A 124 -2.30 12.42 -9.81
CA SER A 124 -1.56 13.48 -10.53
C SER A 124 -2.44 14.67 -10.93
N SER A 125 -3.75 14.51 -10.95
CA SER A 125 -4.71 15.59 -11.23
C SER A 125 -4.67 16.72 -10.21
N VAL A 126 -4.17 16.47 -8.99
CA VAL A 126 -3.90 17.51 -7.98
C VAL A 126 -2.95 18.58 -8.54
N ILE A 127 -1.97 18.18 -9.35
CA ILE A 127 -1.04 19.10 -10.01
C ILE A 127 -1.63 19.60 -11.32
N SER A 128 -2.15 18.71 -12.16
CA SER A 128 -2.76 19.08 -13.44
C SER A 128 -3.73 18.00 -13.93
N SER A 129 -5.02 18.32 -13.96
CA SER A 129 -6.05 17.49 -14.59
C SER A 129 -6.12 17.65 -16.11
N ASN A 130 -5.50 18.71 -16.66
CA ASN A 130 -5.45 18.94 -18.11
C ASN A 130 -4.23 18.24 -18.71
N THR A 131 -4.46 17.16 -19.43
CA THR A 131 -3.41 16.37 -20.13
C THR A 131 -2.71 17.16 -21.27
N ASP A 132 -3.33 18.25 -21.73
CA ASP A 132 -2.71 19.12 -22.74
C ASP A 132 -1.82 20.22 -22.16
N SER A 133 -1.86 20.42 -20.86
CA SER A 133 -1.04 21.43 -20.17
C SER A 133 0.45 21.11 -20.25
N ILE A 134 1.29 22.16 -20.17
CA ILE A 134 2.75 22.01 -20.09
C ILE A 134 3.17 21.25 -18.82
N TYR A 135 2.42 21.41 -17.71
CA TYR A 135 2.68 20.72 -16.45
C TYR A 135 2.55 19.21 -16.61
N TYR A 136 1.48 18.75 -17.27
CA TYR A 136 1.28 17.32 -17.53
C TYR A 136 2.32 16.80 -18.53
N LYS A 137 2.42 17.39 -19.73
CA LYS A 137 3.27 16.88 -20.81
C LYS A 137 4.77 16.86 -20.47
N ARG A 138 5.24 17.84 -19.72
CA ARG A 138 6.67 17.97 -19.42
C ARG A 138 7.10 17.31 -18.11
N TYR A 139 6.26 17.36 -17.07
CA TYR A 139 6.68 16.96 -15.73
C TYR A 139 6.00 15.69 -15.23
N LEU A 140 4.71 15.49 -15.53
CA LEU A 140 3.96 14.33 -15.05
C LEU A 140 4.05 13.14 -15.99
N HIS A 141 3.65 13.31 -17.25
CA HIS A 141 3.52 12.23 -18.23
C HIS A 141 4.80 11.39 -18.39
N PRO A 142 6.03 11.95 -18.52
CA PRO A 142 7.24 11.15 -18.70
C PRO A 142 7.54 10.24 -17.51
N ILE A 143 7.14 10.64 -16.30
CA ILE A 143 7.36 9.91 -15.07
C ILE A 143 6.27 8.86 -14.88
N ILE A 144 4.99 9.27 -14.94
CA ILE A 144 3.83 8.40 -14.69
C ILE A 144 3.79 7.22 -15.66
N HIS A 145 4.12 7.45 -16.93
CA HIS A 145 4.11 6.42 -17.96
C HIS A 145 5.47 5.74 -18.18
N SER A 146 6.44 6.01 -17.32
CA SER A 146 7.74 5.36 -17.41
C SER A 146 7.67 3.90 -17.00
N THR A 147 8.05 3.02 -17.88
CA THR A 147 8.15 1.58 -17.57
C THR A 147 9.37 1.22 -16.74
N ASN A 148 10.37 2.09 -16.70
CA ASN A 148 11.63 1.88 -15.99
C ASN A 148 11.68 2.62 -14.65
N PHE A 149 11.04 3.77 -14.54
CA PHE A 149 10.99 4.60 -13.34
C PHE A 149 9.74 4.26 -12.50
N ARG A 150 9.73 3.06 -11.93
CA ARG A 150 8.57 2.50 -11.22
C ARG A 150 8.60 2.77 -9.73
N ASP A 151 9.77 2.71 -9.15
CA ASP A 151 10.05 3.01 -7.75
C ASP A 151 11.46 3.62 -7.64
N PHE A 152 11.65 4.42 -6.61
CA PHE A 152 12.94 5.03 -6.33
C PHE A 152 13.14 5.22 -4.82
N ILE A 153 14.39 5.05 -4.37
CA ILE A 153 14.76 5.20 -2.97
C ILE A 153 15.85 6.26 -2.85
N TRP A 154 15.66 7.20 -1.94
CA TRP A 154 16.71 8.16 -1.59
C TRP A 154 17.24 7.87 -0.20
N LYS A 155 18.54 7.74 -0.12
CA LYS A 155 19.33 7.74 1.11
C LYS A 155 19.79 9.15 1.43
N SER A 156 20.14 9.41 2.68
CA SER A 156 20.50 10.75 3.17
C SER A 156 21.68 11.42 2.43
N ASP A 157 22.52 10.64 1.75
CA ASP A 157 23.65 11.08 0.94
C ASP A 157 23.32 11.33 -0.54
N ALA A 158 22.07 11.05 -0.95
CA ALA A 158 21.66 11.23 -2.34
C ALA A 158 21.46 12.70 -2.69
N ASP A 159 21.71 13.03 -3.97
CA ASP A 159 21.37 14.32 -4.54
C ASP A 159 19.87 14.62 -4.32
N PHE A 160 19.56 15.90 -4.09
CA PHE A 160 18.21 16.38 -3.80
C PHE A 160 17.54 15.87 -2.53
N PHE A 161 18.17 14.95 -1.75
CA PHE A 161 17.58 14.38 -0.55
C PHE A 161 17.02 15.45 0.42
N PRO A 162 17.76 16.50 0.83
CA PRO A 162 17.25 17.49 1.78
C PRO A 162 15.99 18.21 1.27
N LYS A 163 15.93 18.48 -0.03
CA LYS A 163 14.78 19.13 -0.65
C LYS A 163 13.57 18.20 -0.69
N LEU A 164 13.77 16.94 -1.08
CA LEU A 164 12.70 15.94 -1.13
C LEU A 164 12.17 15.61 0.27
N GLU A 165 13.05 15.42 1.24
CA GLU A 165 12.67 15.21 2.64
C GLU A 165 11.82 16.37 3.17
N HIS A 166 12.25 17.60 2.94
CA HIS A 166 11.49 18.78 3.32
C HIS A 166 10.09 18.80 2.69
N ILE A 167 10.00 18.54 1.39
CA ILE A 167 8.71 18.51 0.67
C ILE A 167 7.79 17.43 1.27
N ILE A 168 8.26 16.20 1.39
CA ILE A 168 7.43 15.07 1.83
C ILE A 168 6.94 15.30 3.26
N ARG A 169 7.82 15.69 4.19
CA ARG A 169 7.45 15.93 5.59
C ARG A 169 6.47 17.08 5.73
N ASN A 170 6.73 18.20 5.05
CA ASN A 170 5.83 19.35 5.11
C ASN A 170 4.46 19.05 4.50
N THR A 171 4.42 18.36 3.37
CA THR A 171 3.15 17.95 2.74
C THR A 171 2.35 17.09 3.72
N TRP A 172 3.00 16.10 4.36
CA TRP A 172 2.34 15.22 5.32
C TRP A 172 1.81 15.99 6.53
N GLU A 173 2.60 16.89 7.12
CA GLU A 173 2.18 17.69 8.28
C GLU A 173 1.09 18.72 7.93
N ILE A 174 1.15 19.34 6.74
CA ILE A 174 0.12 20.27 6.26
C ILE A 174 -1.22 19.54 6.11
N ILE A 175 -1.24 18.37 5.47
CA ILE A 175 -2.47 17.59 5.31
C ILE A 175 -3.00 17.13 6.68
N ARG A 176 -2.12 16.76 7.62
CA ARG A 176 -2.52 16.35 8.96
C ARG A 176 -3.22 17.45 9.76
N HIS A 177 -2.81 18.70 9.60
CA HIS A 177 -3.31 19.82 10.40
C HIS A 177 -4.35 20.68 9.68
N GLU A 178 -4.49 20.51 8.36
CA GLU A 178 -5.46 21.23 7.51
C GLU A 178 -5.56 22.73 7.81
N PRO A 179 -4.44 23.50 7.78
CA PRO A 179 -4.52 24.95 7.91
C PRO A 179 -5.34 25.57 6.77
N GLU A 180 -5.77 26.82 6.93
CA GLU A 180 -6.44 27.56 5.86
C GLU A 180 -5.63 27.50 4.55
N ASP A 181 -6.29 27.23 3.43
CA ASP A 181 -5.68 27.08 2.08
C ASP A 181 -4.65 25.94 1.95
N TYR A 182 -4.77 24.88 2.76
CA TYR A 182 -3.80 23.77 2.75
C TYR A 182 -3.72 23.04 1.41
N GLU A 183 -4.81 22.94 0.66
CA GLU A 183 -4.87 22.27 -0.64
C GLU A 183 -3.94 22.96 -1.67
N ILE A 184 -3.88 24.29 -1.66
CA ILE A 184 -2.96 25.07 -2.52
C ILE A 184 -1.51 24.82 -2.10
N SER A 185 -1.24 24.79 -0.80
CA SER A 185 0.09 24.52 -0.27
C SER A 185 0.58 23.13 -0.63
N VAL A 186 -0.27 22.12 -0.49
CA VAL A 186 0.01 20.73 -0.88
C VAL A 186 0.26 20.63 -2.38
N ARG A 187 -0.61 21.20 -3.21
CA ARG A 187 -0.43 21.22 -4.67
C ARG A 187 0.92 21.82 -5.07
N ASN A 188 1.31 22.93 -4.46
CA ASN A 188 2.59 23.60 -4.77
C ASN A 188 3.79 22.71 -4.37
N LEU A 189 3.76 22.10 -3.18
CA LEU A 189 4.80 21.17 -2.73
C LEU A 189 4.91 19.94 -3.62
N LEU A 190 3.80 19.34 -4.02
CA LEU A 190 3.79 18.21 -4.94
C LEU A 190 4.29 18.61 -6.35
N SER A 191 4.01 19.85 -6.79
CA SER A 191 4.55 20.39 -8.04
C SER A 191 6.08 20.53 -7.97
N ASP A 192 6.61 21.03 -6.85
CA ASP A 192 8.05 21.12 -6.58
C ASP A 192 8.69 19.74 -6.49
N TYR A 193 8.00 18.75 -5.94
CA TYR A 193 8.44 17.36 -5.92
C TYR A 193 8.65 16.82 -7.33
N PHE A 194 7.67 17.00 -8.22
CA PHE A 194 7.78 16.57 -9.61
C PHE A 194 8.82 17.34 -10.41
N ALA A 195 9.07 18.60 -10.09
CA ALA A 195 10.17 19.34 -10.71
C ALA A 195 11.53 18.70 -10.38
N VAL A 196 11.75 18.28 -9.12
CA VAL A 196 12.95 17.53 -8.73
C VAL A 196 12.98 16.16 -9.40
N LEU A 197 11.86 15.43 -9.34
CA LEU A 197 11.75 14.08 -9.88
C LEU A 197 12.03 14.02 -11.39
N SER A 198 11.67 15.08 -12.13
CA SER A 198 11.97 15.19 -13.56
C SER A 198 13.47 15.22 -13.86
N HIS A 199 14.28 15.83 -12.98
CA HIS A 199 15.75 15.82 -13.12
C HIS A 199 16.32 14.43 -12.81
N VAL A 200 15.82 13.77 -11.76
CA VAL A 200 16.23 12.41 -11.40
C VAL A 200 15.90 11.42 -12.52
N HIS A 201 14.67 11.48 -13.05
CA HIS A 201 14.23 10.62 -14.15
C HIS A 201 15.09 10.79 -15.41
N GLN A 202 15.47 12.02 -15.77
CA GLN A 202 16.35 12.27 -16.91
C GLN A 202 17.74 11.67 -16.72
N ALA A 203 18.28 11.69 -15.50
CA ALA A 203 19.57 11.11 -15.18
C ALA A 203 19.55 9.57 -15.16
N ASP A 204 18.45 8.97 -14.71
CA ASP A 204 18.28 7.51 -14.58
C ASP A 204 17.93 6.80 -15.90
N SER A 205 17.50 7.54 -16.91
CA SER A 205 17.15 6.98 -18.23
C SER A 205 18.29 6.21 -18.94
N VAL A 206 19.49 6.23 -18.37
CA VAL A 206 20.70 5.54 -18.86
C VAL A 206 20.86 4.12 -18.29
N SER A 207 20.17 3.76 -17.19
CA SER A 207 20.37 2.50 -16.47
C SER A 207 19.13 1.59 -16.44
N SER A 208 18.63 1.18 -17.60
CA SER A 208 17.40 0.36 -17.67
C SER A 208 17.65 -1.13 -17.44
N SER A 209 17.20 -1.66 -16.32
CA SER A 209 16.89 -3.09 -16.19
C SER A 209 15.50 -3.36 -16.76
N SER A 210 15.37 -4.25 -17.74
CA SER A 210 14.08 -4.62 -18.32
C SER A 210 13.17 -5.27 -17.24
N VAL A 211 12.19 -4.53 -16.75
CA VAL A 211 11.12 -5.07 -15.90
C VAL A 211 10.22 -5.94 -16.76
N ASN A 212 9.92 -7.16 -16.30
CA ASN A 212 9.02 -8.03 -17.03
C ASN A 212 7.57 -7.68 -16.70
N LEU A 213 7.05 -6.60 -17.29
CA LEU A 213 5.69 -6.08 -17.10
C LEU A 213 4.62 -7.17 -17.28
N LEU A 214 4.81 -8.07 -18.25
CA LEU A 214 3.87 -9.18 -18.49
C LEU A 214 3.74 -10.12 -17.28
N LEU A 215 4.80 -10.28 -16.47
CA LEU A 215 4.72 -11.10 -15.26
C LEU A 215 3.90 -10.41 -14.17
N GLU A 216 4.10 -9.11 -14.02
CA GLU A 216 3.37 -8.32 -13.01
C GLU A 216 1.89 -8.22 -13.35
N ASP A 217 1.54 -7.94 -14.60
CA ASP A 217 0.14 -7.91 -15.05
C ASP A 217 -0.56 -9.24 -14.75
N ARG A 218 0.11 -10.37 -15.02
CA ARG A 218 -0.44 -11.70 -14.69
C ARG A 218 -0.63 -11.88 -13.19
N VAL A 219 0.34 -11.47 -12.38
CA VAL A 219 0.23 -11.54 -10.92
C VAL A 219 -0.90 -10.65 -10.41
N GLN A 220 -1.07 -9.44 -10.95
CA GLN A 220 -2.18 -8.55 -10.60
C GLN A 220 -3.55 -9.19 -10.92
N ILE A 221 -3.70 -9.79 -12.10
CA ILE A 221 -4.94 -10.52 -12.49
C ILE A 221 -5.24 -11.64 -11.49
N ILE A 222 -4.22 -12.43 -11.13
CA ILE A 222 -4.36 -13.55 -10.18
C ILE A 222 -4.69 -13.04 -8.77
N LEU A 223 -4.03 -12.00 -8.31
CA LEU A 223 -4.29 -11.39 -7.01
C LEU A 223 -5.71 -10.84 -6.94
N ASN A 224 -6.17 -10.12 -7.95
CA ASN A 224 -7.55 -9.63 -8.05
C ASN A 224 -8.56 -10.79 -7.90
N TYR A 225 -8.32 -11.89 -8.59
CA TYR A 225 -9.21 -13.06 -8.50
C TYR A 225 -9.19 -13.69 -7.10
N ILE A 226 -8.00 -13.88 -6.52
CA ILE A 226 -7.86 -14.43 -5.16
C ILE A 226 -8.65 -13.57 -4.18
N HIS A 227 -8.52 -12.27 -4.26
CA HIS A 227 -9.11 -11.35 -3.28
C HIS A 227 -10.62 -11.20 -3.42
N ALA A 228 -11.12 -11.21 -4.66
CA ALA A 228 -12.57 -11.21 -4.90
C ALA A 228 -13.23 -12.55 -4.49
N ASN A 229 -12.47 -13.64 -4.37
CA ASN A 229 -13.01 -14.97 -4.16
C ASN A 229 -12.37 -15.74 -2.99
N TYR A 230 -11.58 -15.10 -2.12
CA TYR A 230 -10.78 -15.76 -1.08
C TYR A 230 -11.57 -16.68 -0.14
N SER A 231 -12.85 -16.37 0.10
CA SER A 231 -13.74 -17.22 0.91
C SER A 231 -14.16 -18.52 0.22
N LYS A 232 -13.98 -18.62 -1.10
CA LYS A 232 -14.35 -19.80 -1.90
C LYS A 232 -13.16 -20.77 -2.02
N ASN A 233 -13.44 -21.99 -2.43
CA ASN A 233 -12.39 -22.94 -2.77
C ASN A 233 -11.73 -22.52 -4.08
N ILE A 234 -10.51 -21.97 -4.01
CA ILE A 234 -9.71 -21.56 -5.16
C ILE A 234 -8.63 -22.60 -5.43
N THR A 235 -8.58 -23.09 -6.65
CA THR A 235 -7.58 -24.04 -7.13
C THR A 235 -6.54 -23.39 -8.03
N LEU A 236 -5.43 -24.05 -8.25
CA LEU A 236 -4.41 -23.58 -9.20
C LEU A 236 -4.94 -23.57 -10.66
N ASP A 237 -5.95 -24.41 -10.96
CA ASP A 237 -6.62 -24.43 -12.25
C ASP A 237 -7.42 -23.14 -12.48
N ASP A 238 -8.16 -22.69 -11.46
CA ASP A 238 -8.92 -21.42 -11.52
C ASP A 238 -7.99 -20.25 -11.80
N LEU A 239 -6.84 -20.20 -11.09
CA LEU A 239 -5.85 -19.15 -11.27
C LEU A 239 -5.19 -19.17 -12.66
N ALA A 240 -4.93 -20.36 -13.19
CA ALA A 240 -4.39 -20.55 -14.53
C ALA A 240 -5.38 -20.09 -15.61
N MET A 241 -6.66 -20.43 -15.42
CA MET A 241 -7.74 -20.05 -16.32
C MET A 241 -7.95 -18.53 -16.36
N VAL A 242 -8.02 -17.87 -15.19
CA VAL A 242 -8.29 -16.42 -15.12
C VAL A 242 -7.15 -15.60 -15.71
N ALA A 243 -5.90 -16.03 -15.52
CA ALA A 243 -4.74 -15.37 -16.11
C ALA A 243 -4.42 -15.81 -17.55
N ASN A 244 -5.20 -16.76 -18.10
CA ASN A 244 -4.99 -17.34 -19.42
C ASN A 244 -3.56 -17.86 -19.63
N VAL A 245 -3.06 -18.61 -18.67
CA VAL A 245 -1.71 -19.22 -18.70
C VAL A 245 -1.73 -20.64 -18.14
N SER A 246 -0.61 -21.38 -18.26
CA SER A 246 -0.46 -22.68 -17.62
C SER A 246 -0.27 -22.56 -16.09
N LYS A 247 -0.60 -23.64 -15.34
CA LYS A 247 -0.31 -23.72 -13.89
C LYS A 247 1.17 -23.47 -13.56
N SER A 248 2.06 -23.99 -14.40
CA SER A 248 3.51 -23.78 -14.25
C SER A 248 3.88 -22.30 -14.35
N GLU A 249 3.23 -21.57 -15.26
CA GLU A 249 3.42 -20.15 -15.44
C GLU A 249 2.87 -19.35 -14.25
N VAL A 250 1.70 -19.71 -13.71
CA VAL A 250 1.16 -19.13 -12.48
C VAL A 250 2.18 -19.27 -11.33
N LEU A 251 2.70 -20.47 -11.12
CA LEU A 251 3.71 -20.72 -10.07
C LEU A 251 4.99 -19.92 -10.32
N ARG A 252 5.43 -19.81 -11.58
CA ARG A 252 6.63 -19.07 -11.97
C ARG A 252 6.47 -17.56 -11.70
N CYS A 253 5.34 -16.98 -12.13
CA CYS A 253 5.05 -15.56 -11.91
C CYS A 253 5.01 -15.22 -10.41
N PHE A 254 4.26 -15.99 -9.64
CA PHE A 254 4.18 -15.79 -8.18
C PHE A 254 5.53 -15.97 -7.49
N LYS A 255 6.30 -16.99 -7.88
CA LYS A 255 7.63 -17.20 -7.30
C LYS A 255 8.59 -16.07 -7.63
N SER A 256 8.50 -15.53 -8.85
CA SER A 256 9.37 -14.44 -9.28
C SER A 256 9.09 -13.10 -8.57
N ILE A 257 7.80 -12.80 -8.31
CA ILE A 257 7.40 -11.48 -7.77
C ILE A 257 7.09 -11.55 -6.28
N ILE A 258 6.20 -12.46 -5.87
CA ILE A 258 5.72 -12.57 -4.49
C ILE A 258 6.57 -13.51 -3.64
N ASN A 259 7.44 -14.30 -4.26
CA ASN A 259 8.35 -15.26 -3.64
C ASN A 259 7.70 -16.38 -2.81
N ILE A 260 6.37 -16.53 -2.87
CA ILE A 260 5.61 -17.66 -2.29
C ILE A 260 4.68 -18.26 -3.33
N SER A 261 4.08 -19.42 -3.04
CA SER A 261 3.07 -20.00 -3.95
C SER A 261 1.72 -19.26 -3.82
N PRO A 262 0.88 -19.25 -4.88
CA PRO A 262 -0.46 -18.64 -4.86
C PRO A 262 -1.34 -19.18 -3.73
N ILE A 263 -1.31 -20.48 -3.48
CA ILE A 263 -2.12 -21.12 -2.42
C ILE A 263 -1.60 -20.73 -1.02
N LYS A 264 -0.28 -20.58 -0.86
CA LYS A 264 0.28 -20.04 0.40
C LYS A 264 -0.12 -18.58 0.61
N TYR A 265 -0.12 -17.79 -0.47
CA TYR A 265 -0.61 -16.41 -0.45
C TYR A 265 -2.08 -16.35 -0.04
N LEU A 266 -2.96 -17.11 -0.70
CA LEU A 266 -4.38 -17.22 -0.34
C LEU A 266 -4.58 -17.57 1.15
N LYS A 267 -3.82 -18.56 1.67
CA LYS A 267 -3.89 -18.91 3.09
C LYS A 267 -3.54 -17.73 3.99
N ASN A 268 -2.45 -17.03 3.69
CA ASN A 268 -2.02 -15.87 4.47
C ASN A 268 -3.06 -14.75 4.42
N PHE A 269 -3.62 -14.48 3.26
CA PHE A 269 -4.65 -13.48 3.06
C PHE A 269 -5.93 -13.80 3.85
N ARG A 270 -6.37 -15.05 3.86
CA ARG A 270 -7.49 -15.52 4.72
C ARG A 270 -7.22 -15.28 6.20
N LEU A 271 -6.00 -15.53 6.67
CA LEU A 271 -5.61 -15.34 8.06
C LEU A 271 -5.56 -13.87 8.46
N GLN A 272 -5.13 -12.98 7.56
CA GLN A 272 -5.19 -11.53 7.80
C GLN A 272 -6.63 -11.04 7.94
N ASN A 273 -7.50 -11.50 7.03
CA ASN A 273 -8.94 -11.19 7.12
C ASN A 273 -9.54 -11.67 8.43
N ALA A 274 -9.19 -12.86 8.87
CA ALA A 274 -9.64 -13.39 10.14
C ALA A 274 -9.12 -12.55 11.32
N ALA A 275 -7.86 -12.12 11.29
CA ALA A 275 -7.28 -11.26 12.32
C ALA A 275 -8.01 -9.91 12.41
N TYR A 276 -8.30 -9.30 11.25
CA TYR A 276 -9.11 -8.08 11.19
C TYR A 276 -10.52 -8.29 11.79
N MET A 277 -11.23 -9.36 11.39
CA MET A 277 -12.56 -9.67 11.92
C MET A 277 -12.54 -9.95 13.41
N LEU A 278 -11.50 -10.61 13.92
CA LEU A 278 -11.34 -10.87 15.36
C LEU A 278 -11.28 -9.57 16.16
N LYS A 279 -10.65 -8.52 15.64
CA LYS A 279 -10.52 -7.22 16.29
C LYS A 279 -11.72 -6.29 16.11
N ASN A 280 -12.38 -6.37 14.96
CA ASN A 280 -13.35 -5.37 14.54
C ASN A 280 -14.80 -5.90 14.46
N SER A 281 -15.06 -7.12 14.90
CA SER A 281 -16.40 -7.69 14.92
C SER A 281 -16.68 -8.53 16.17
N SER A 282 -17.97 -8.71 16.46
CA SER A 282 -18.47 -9.61 17.51
C SER A 282 -18.74 -11.05 17.00
N TYR A 283 -18.38 -11.38 15.77
CA TYR A 283 -18.60 -12.71 15.20
C TYR A 283 -17.91 -13.81 16.00
N SER A 284 -18.54 -14.98 16.09
CA SER A 284 -17.90 -16.15 16.70
C SER A 284 -16.63 -16.55 15.92
N ILE A 285 -15.69 -17.20 16.58
CA ILE A 285 -14.48 -17.72 15.90
C ILE A 285 -14.89 -18.70 14.79
N GLN A 286 -15.97 -19.46 15.01
CA GLN A 286 -16.53 -20.34 14.00
C GLN A 286 -16.99 -19.57 12.76
N THR A 287 -17.81 -18.55 12.95
CA THR A 287 -18.29 -17.70 11.85
C THR A 287 -17.12 -17.06 11.10
N ILE A 288 -16.09 -16.60 11.81
CA ILE A 288 -14.94 -15.96 11.20
C ILE A 288 -14.15 -16.92 10.30
N TYR A 289 -13.81 -18.12 10.77
CA TYR A 289 -13.04 -19.03 9.92
C TYR A 289 -13.86 -19.50 8.69
N GLU A 290 -15.17 -19.69 8.82
CA GLU A 290 -16.07 -20.03 7.72
C GLU A 290 -16.12 -18.89 6.68
N LEU A 291 -16.33 -17.65 7.12
CA LEU A 291 -16.30 -16.45 6.25
C LEU A 291 -14.96 -16.25 5.55
N CYS A 292 -13.86 -16.66 6.20
CA CYS A 292 -12.53 -16.60 5.60
C CYS A 292 -12.20 -17.82 4.71
N GLY A 293 -13.13 -18.73 4.51
CA GLY A 293 -12.96 -19.88 3.59
C GLY A 293 -12.09 -21.01 4.14
N PHE A 294 -12.04 -21.18 5.48
CA PHE A 294 -11.43 -22.35 6.09
C PHE A 294 -12.47 -23.43 6.34
N ASP A 295 -12.15 -24.67 5.97
CA ASP A 295 -13.06 -25.81 6.10
C ASP A 295 -13.07 -26.42 7.52
N SER A 296 -12.07 -26.10 8.35
CA SER A 296 -12.03 -26.63 9.72
C SER A 296 -11.38 -25.67 10.71
N ASN A 297 -11.94 -25.61 11.93
CA ASN A 297 -11.41 -24.83 13.03
C ASN A 297 -9.98 -25.26 13.43
N SER A 298 -9.71 -26.56 13.41
CA SER A 298 -8.38 -27.09 13.77
C SER A 298 -7.28 -26.59 12.83
N TYR A 299 -7.53 -26.63 11.53
CA TYR A 299 -6.59 -26.14 10.53
C TYR A 299 -6.44 -24.61 10.60
N PHE A 300 -7.56 -23.89 10.75
CA PHE A 300 -7.56 -22.44 10.96
C PHE A 300 -6.72 -22.05 12.18
N SER A 301 -7.06 -22.60 13.37
CA SER A 301 -6.39 -22.25 14.63
C SER A 301 -4.90 -22.55 14.61
N LYS A 302 -4.51 -23.70 14.01
CA LYS A 302 -3.10 -24.05 13.82
C LYS A 302 -2.39 -23.03 12.91
N SER A 303 -2.96 -22.75 11.75
CA SER A 303 -2.40 -21.82 10.78
C SER A 303 -2.33 -20.38 11.34
N PHE A 304 -3.31 -19.97 12.11
CA PHE A 304 -3.35 -18.66 12.77
C PHE A 304 -2.21 -18.54 13.80
N LYS A 305 -2.03 -19.56 14.65
CA LYS A 305 -0.97 -19.59 15.64
C LYS A 305 0.43 -19.61 15.01
N GLU A 306 0.60 -20.24 13.85
CA GLU A 306 1.87 -20.21 13.09
C GLU A 306 2.28 -18.79 12.69
N ILE A 307 1.34 -17.90 12.36
CA ILE A 307 1.62 -16.53 11.90
C ILE A 307 1.61 -15.52 13.06
N TYR A 308 0.58 -15.57 13.92
CA TYR A 308 0.36 -14.56 14.97
C TYR A 308 0.91 -14.96 16.34
N LEU A 309 1.54 -16.14 16.47
CA LEU A 309 2.17 -16.68 17.68
C LEU A 309 1.21 -16.83 18.87
N CYS A 310 -0.08 -16.70 18.64
CA CYS A 310 -1.14 -16.90 19.64
C CYS A 310 -2.39 -17.49 18.97
N SER A 311 -3.31 -18.01 19.80
CA SER A 311 -4.60 -18.52 19.29
C SER A 311 -5.51 -17.37 18.82
N PRO A 312 -6.51 -17.64 17.95
CA PRO A 312 -7.50 -16.64 17.55
C PRO A 312 -8.23 -15.99 18.74
N ARG A 313 -8.47 -16.76 19.82
CA ARG A 313 -9.10 -16.25 21.03
C ARG A 313 -8.20 -15.27 21.78
N GLU A 314 -6.96 -15.68 22.04
CA GLU A 314 -5.96 -14.81 22.67
C GLU A 314 -5.71 -13.54 21.87
N TYR A 315 -5.73 -13.63 20.53
CA TYR A 315 -5.56 -12.47 19.64
C TYR A 315 -6.73 -11.48 19.76
N ARG A 316 -7.98 -11.98 19.88
CA ARG A 316 -9.17 -11.16 20.10
C ARG A 316 -9.11 -10.40 21.43
N ASP A 317 -8.63 -11.07 22.49
CA ASP A 317 -8.66 -10.57 23.85
C ASP A 317 -7.49 -9.58 24.15
N ARG A 318 -6.49 -9.48 23.26
CA ARG A 318 -5.41 -8.46 23.29
C ARG A 318 -5.94 -7.08 22.91
#